data_a2b734b21a0ee41e18df19982af79ced
#
_entry.id   a2b734b21a0ee41e18df19982af79ced
#
_cell.length_a   1.000
_cell.length_b   1.000
_cell.length_c   1.000
_cell.angle_alpha   90.00
_cell.angle_beta   90.00
_cell.angle_gamma   90.00
#
_symmetry.space_group_name_H-M   'P 1'
#
loop_
_entity.id
_entity.type
_entity.pdbx_description
1 polymer ?
#
loop_
_entity_poly.entity_id
_entity_poly.type
_entity_poly.pdbx_seq_one_letter_code
_entity_poly.pdbx_strand_id
1 'polypeptide(L)'
;MEKQTLVWAHRGASGYAPENTLEAFQKAVEMGADGVELDVQLTKDGELVVIHDETVDRTSDGSGWVKDFTYARISRFNFNRTHPEGYERAMIHTLEEVYELLKPTGLTINVELKTGVVFYPEIEERVLDLTARMGLEERVWYSSFNHYTVQRIKELNPQAKTGMLYCDGIVNPVSYGALVVGADAMHPALYNLQYPNYMEDCKKHGKRVHVWTVNEEQYMRMVCEMQVDAMITNYPDVGRRIAAEYLDGTLTPELVRVIKKQGKQG
;
A
#
# COMPACT_ATOMS: atom_id res chain seq x y z
N MET A 1 11.36 18.22 16.77
CA MET A 1 10.55 17.02 17.05
C MET A 1 10.88 16.02 15.94
N GLU A 2 11.22 14.82 16.32
CA GLU A 2 11.41 13.74 15.35
C GLU A 2 10.11 13.43 14.64
N LYS A 3 10.19 13.12 13.33
CA LYS A 3 9.04 12.84 12.50
C LYS A 3 8.58 11.40 12.77
N GLN A 4 7.31 11.23 13.08
CA GLN A 4 6.72 9.90 13.23
C GLN A 4 6.60 9.22 11.87
N THR A 5 7.13 8.01 11.74
CA THR A 5 6.84 7.10 10.63
C THR A 5 5.44 6.54 10.82
N LEU A 6 4.53 6.77 9.85
CA LEU A 6 3.18 6.22 9.86
C LEU A 6 3.21 4.72 9.55
N VAL A 7 2.22 3.99 10.04
CA VAL A 7 2.08 2.54 9.80
C VAL A 7 0.82 2.27 9.01
N TRP A 8 0.99 1.80 7.77
CA TRP A 8 -0.11 1.41 6.89
C TRP A 8 -0.19 -0.10 6.77
N ALA A 9 -1.38 -0.64 6.99
CA ALA A 9 -1.64 -2.08 6.94
C ALA A 9 -1.75 -2.55 5.48
N HIS A 10 -0.80 -3.36 5.01
CA HIS A 10 -0.69 -3.91 3.66
C HIS A 10 -1.81 -4.91 3.39
N ARG A 11 -2.75 -4.56 2.51
CA ARG A 11 -3.97 -5.32 2.22
C ARG A 11 -4.81 -5.56 3.47
N GLY A 12 -4.83 -4.55 4.39
CA GLY A 12 -5.30 -4.71 5.75
C GLY A 12 -4.25 -5.38 6.66
N ALA A 13 -4.65 -5.89 7.80
CA ALA A 13 -3.78 -6.66 8.70
C ALA A 13 -3.58 -8.09 8.16
N SER A 14 -2.99 -8.21 6.96
CA SER A 14 -2.90 -9.44 6.18
C SER A 14 -1.99 -10.52 6.77
N GLY A 15 -1.21 -10.20 7.80
CA GLY A 15 -0.50 -11.20 8.61
C GLY A 15 -1.42 -11.97 9.58
N TYR A 16 -2.67 -11.53 9.75
CA TYR A 16 -3.62 -12.07 10.73
C TYR A 16 -5.00 -12.40 10.16
N ALA A 17 -5.32 -11.92 8.97
CA ALA A 17 -6.62 -12.12 8.31
C ALA A 17 -6.44 -12.25 6.79
N PRO A 18 -7.41 -12.81 6.06
CA PRO A 18 -7.35 -12.90 4.61
C PRO A 18 -7.16 -11.52 3.98
N GLU A 19 -6.12 -11.38 3.15
CA GLU A 19 -5.75 -10.10 2.53
C GLU A 19 -6.90 -9.49 1.71
N ASN A 20 -6.98 -8.15 1.69
CA ASN A 20 -7.96 -7.40 0.90
C ASN A 20 -9.44 -7.73 1.24
N THR A 21 -9.72 -8.15 2.49
CA THR A 21 -11.07 -8.42 2.99
C THR A 21 -11.48 -7.42 4.06
N LEU A 22 -12.78 -7.27 4.31
CA LEU A 22 -13.27 -6.40 5.40
C LEU A 22 -12.73 -6.84 6.76
N GLU A 23 -12.53 -8.14 6.98
CA GLU A 23 -11.94 -8.69 8.19
C GLU A 23 -10.50 -8.19 8.40
N ALA A 24 -9.69 -8.14 7.33
CA ALA A 24 -8.33 -7.63 7.41
C ALA A 24 -8.29 -6.11 7.66
N PHE A 25 -9.20 -5.36 7.05
CA PHE A 25 -9.29 -3.91 7.26
C PHE A 25 -9.83 -3.58 8.66
N GLN A 26 -10.86 -4.28 9.12
CA GLN A 26 -11.38 -4.11 10.48
C GLN A 26 -10.30 -4.39 11.53
N LYS A 27 -9.53 -5.47 11.33
CA LYS A 27 -8.41 -5.82 12.23
C LYS A 27 -7.31 -4.77 12.21
N ALA A 28 -7.01 -4.15 11.05
CA ALA A 28 -6.07 -3.03 10.97
C ALA A 28 -6.53 -1.80 11.78
N VAL A 29 -7.83 -1.49 11.76
CA VAL A 29 -8.46 -0.45 12.59
C VAL A 29 -8.29 -0.78 14.07
N GLU A 30 -8.61 -2.01 14.49
CA GLU A 30 -8.49 -2.47 15.89
C GLU A 30 -7.05 -2.44 16.41
N MET A 31 -6.07 -2.69 15.53
CA MET A 31 -4.65 -2.63 15.84
C MET A 31 -4.07 -1.20 15.83
N GLY A 32 -4.90 -0.20 15.54
CA GLY A 32 -4.50 1.20 15.57
C GLY A 32 -3.55 1.60 14.45
N ALA A 33 -3.66 0.99 13.27
CA ALA A 33 -2.94 1.44 12.08
C ALA A 33 -3.23 2.92 11.78
N ASP A 34 -2.26 3.64 11.20
CA ASP A 34 -2.46 5.03 10.75
C ASP A 34 -3.12 5.09 9.36
N GLY A 35 -3.09 3.99 8.64
CA GLY A 35 -3.71 3.84 7.34
C GLY A 35 -3.79 2.39 6.91
N VAL A 36 -4.41 2.17 5.77
CA VAL A 36 -4.45 0.88 5.07
C VAL A 36 -3.98 1.05 3.64
N GLU A 37 -3.45 0.00 3.09
CA GLU A 37 -3.18 -0.15 1.68
C GLU A 37 -4.06 -1.27 1.13
N LEU A 38 -4.54 -1.12 -0.11
CA LEU A 38 -5.40 -2.06 -0.80
C LEU A 38 -5.21 -2.00 -2.31
N ASP A 39 -5.59 -3.08 -3.00
CA ASP A 39 -5.43 -3.23 -4.44
C ASP A 39 -6.77 -3.23 -5.16
N VAL A 40 -6.92 -2.50 -6.27
CA VAL A 40 -8.16 -2.45 -7.04
C VAL A 40 -7.99 -2.94 -8.47
N GLN A 41 -9.00 -3.68 -8.93
CA GLN A 41 -9.16 -4.14 -10.30
C GLN A 41 -10.61 -4.01 -10.74
N LEU A 42 -10.90 -4.16 -12.04
CA LEU A 42 -12.27 -4.17 -12.57
C LEU A 42 -12.72 -5.59 -12.89
N THR A 43 -13.93 -5.90 -12.49
CA THR A 43 -14.67 -7.07 -12.99
C THR A 43 -15.13 -6.87 -14.43
N LYS A 44 -15.64 -7.94 -15.06
CA LYS A 44 -16.21 -7.93 -16.41
C LYS A 44 -17.35 -6.92 -16.59
N ASP A 45 -18.16 -6.72 -15.56
CA ASP A 45 -19.29 -5.77 -15.54
C ASP A 45 -18.90 -4.40 -15.00
N GLY A 46 -17.60 -4.16 -14.74
CA GLY A 46 -17.05 -2.86 -14.42
C GLY A 46 -17.12 -2.46 -12.96
N GLU A 47 -17.33 -3.40 -12.02
CA GLU A 47 -17.25 -3.14 -10.59
C GLU A 47 -15.80 -3.04 -10.15
N LEU A 48 -15.50 -2.03 -9.32
CA LEU A 48 -14.20 -1.88 -8.63
C LEU A 48 -14.14 -2.88 -7.48
N VAL A 49 -13.34 -3.94 -7.64
CA VAL A 49 -13.15 -4.97 -6.60
C VAL A 49 -11.77 -4.89 -5.98
N VAL A 50 -11.69 -5.26 -4.69
CA VAL A 50 -10.46 -5.17 -3.91
C VAL A 50 -9.77 -6.53 -3.91
N ILE A 51 -8.72 -6.66 -4.76
CA ILE A 51 -7.95 -7.89 -4.95
C ILE A 51 -6.59 -7.59 -5.57
N HIS A 52 -5.53 -8.27 -5.11
CA HIS A 52 -4.17 -8.04 -5.59
C HIS A 52 -3.88 -8.71 -6.93
N ASP A 53 -4.02 -10.04 -7.02
CA ASP A 53 -3.63 -10.79 -8.21
C ASP A 53 -4.66 -10.61 -9.33
N GLU A 54 -4.24 -10.70 -10.57
CA GLU A 54 -5.14 -10.64 -11.73
C GLU A 54 -6.05 -11.88 -11.82
N THR A 55 -5.74 -12.95 -11.07
CA THR A 55 -6.56 -14.16 -10.96
C THR A 55 -6.98 -14.40 -9.51
N VAL A 56 -8.08 -15.13 -9.33
CA VAL A 56 -8.62 -15.45 -8.00
C VAL A 56 -7.94 -16.65 -7.34
N ASP A 57 -7.05 -17.33 -8.05
CA ASP A 57 -6.56 -18.69 -7.74
C ASP A 57 -5.78 -18.79 -6.42
N ARG A 58 -4.95 -17.80 -6.08
CA ARG A 58 -4.13 -17.84 -4.87
C ARG A 58 -4.92 -17.61 -3.60
N THR A 59 -5.91 -16.74 -3.64
CA THR A 59 -6.63 -16.28 -2.44
C THR A 59 -8.00 -16.92 -2.26
N SER A 60 -8.55 -17.58 -3.30
CA SER A 60 -9.90 -18.15 -3.24
C SER A 60 -9.99 -19.63 -3.65
N ASP A 61 -11.16 -20.22 -3.47
CA ASP A 61 -11.52 -21.54 -3.97
C ASP A 61 -11.94 -21.55 -5.46
N GLY A 62 -11.98 -20.36 -6.10
CA GLY A 62 -12.20 -20.20 -7.53
C GLY A 62 -10.93 -20.32 -8.37
N SER A 63 -11.08 -20.25 -9.72
CA SER A 63 -9.96 -20.22 -10.65
C SER A 63 -10.32 -19.38 -11.88
N GLY A 64 -9.42 -18.48 -12.29
CA GLY A 64 -9.58 -17.65 -13.49
C GLY A 64 -9.30 -16.17 -13.24
N TRP A 65 -9.41 -15.39 -14.32
CA TRP A 65 -9.09 -13.96 -14.31
C TRP A 65 -10.22 -13.12 -13.72
N VAL A 66 -9.89 -12.15 -12.88
CA VAL A 66 -10.84 -11.18 -12.30
C VAL A 66 -11.67 -10.49 -13.38
N LYS A 67 -11.02 -10.01 -14.45
CA LYS A 67 -11.66 -9.32 -15.59
C LYS A 67 -12.69 -10.14 -16.36
N ASP A 68 -12.69 -11.48 -16.19
CA ASP A 68 -13.60 -12.38 -16.90
C ASP A 68 -14.85 -12.74 -16.09
N PHE A 69 -14.89 -12.39 -14.80
CA PHE A 69 -16.03 -12.59 -13.92
C PHE A 69 -16.86 -11.33 -13.74
N THR A 70 -18.19 -11.49 -13.69
CA THR A 70 -19.06 -10.46 -13.12
C THR A 70 -18.91 -10.44 -11.60
N TYR A 71 -19.23 -9.31 -10.95
CA TYR A 71 -19.20 -9.24 -9.48
C TYR A 71 -20.11 -10.28 -8.84
N ALA A 72 -21.33 -10.46 -9.37
CA ALA A 72 -22.25 -11.49 -8.89
C ALA A 72 -21.69 -12.92 -8.97
N ARG A 73 -20.75 -13.20 -9.85
CA ARG A 73 -20.07 -14.50 -9.94
C ARG A 73 -18.88 -14.60 -9.01
N ILE A 74 -17.98 -13.62 -9.01
CA ILE A 74 -16.75 -13.63 -8.23
C ILE A 74 -17.02 -13.58 -6.72
N SER A 75 -18.08 -12.89 -6.27
CA SER A 75 -18.50 -12.80 -4.87
C SER A 75 -19.01 -14.12 -4.28
N ARG A 76 -19.18 -15.17 -5.08
CA ARG A 76 -19.57 -16.51 -4.60
C ARG A 76 -18.39 -17.34 -4.14
N PHE A 77 -17.18 -17.00 -4.56
CA PHE A 77 -15.98 -17.71 -4.13
C PHE A 77 -15.65 -17.39 -2.67
N ASN A 78 -14.93 -18.31 -2.05
CA ASN A 78 -14.45 -18.14 -0.68
C ASN A 78 -12.99 -17.69 -0.72
N PHE A 79 -12.71 -16.48 -0.26
CA PHE A 79 -11.39 -15.85 -0.27
C PHE A 79 -10.60 -16.04 1.04
N ASN A 80 -10.80 -17.15 1.73
CA ASN A 80 -10.11 -17.46 3.00
C ASN A 80 -8.78 -18.20 2.83
N ARG A 81 -8.33 -18.50 1.61
CA ARG A 81 -7.25 -19.46 1.33
C ARG A 81 -5.91 -19.13 1.99
N THR A 82 -5.65 -17.87 2.30
CA THR A 82 -4.44 -17.44 3.02
C THR A 82 -4.53 -17.69 4.53
N HIS A 83 -5.75 -17.83 5.09
CA HIS A 83 -6.00 -18.03 6.53
C HIS A 83 -7.15 -19.00 6.78
N PRO A 84 -7.11 -20.23 6.26
CA PRO A 84 -8.27 -21.15 6.29
C PRO A 84 -8.62 -21.65 7.71
N GLU A 85 -7.64 -21.68 8.61
CA GLU A 85 -7.86 -22.16 9.99
C GLU A 85 -8.55 -21.10 10.88
N GLY A 86 -8.37 -19.82 10.56
CA GLY A 86 -8.94 -18.71 11.34
C GLY A 86 -10.26 -18.18 10.79
N TYR A 87 -10.55 -18.44 9.50
CA TYR A 87 -11.68 -17.89 8.79
C TYR A 87 -12.36 -18.96 7.95
N GLU A 88 -13.55 -19.40 8.36
CA GLU A 88 -14.35 -20.38 7.62
C GLU A 88 -14.75 -19.83 6.23
N ARG A 89 -15.04 -18.53 6.17
CA ARG A 89 -15.38 -17.81 4.94
C ARG A 89 -14.83 -16.39 4.98
N ALA A 90 -14.33 -15.95 3.85
CA ALA A 90 -14.01 -14.55 3.55
C ALA A 90 -14.53 -14.22 2.14
N MET A 91 -14.86 -12.95 1.91
CA MET A 91 -15.45 -12.51 0.64
C MET A 91 -14.56 -11.49 -0.04
N ILE A 92 -14.64 -11.40 -1.36
CA ILE A 92 -14.18 -10.24 -2.12
C ILE A 92 -15.20 -9.12 -1.96
N HIS A 93 -14.71 -7.90 -1.83
CA HIS A 93 -15.53 -6.71 -1.64
C HIS A 93 -15.30 -5.70 -2.75
N THR A 94 -16.31 -4.85 -2.97
CA THR A 94 -16.14 -3.66 -3.81
C THR A 94 -15.33 -2.61 -3.06
N LEU A 95 -14.69 -1.70 -3.80
CA LEU A 95 -14.00 -0.56 -3.19
C LEU A 95 -14.97 0.33 -2.40
N GLU A 96 -16.24 0.44 -2.85
CA GLU A 96 -17.29 1.19 -2.15
C GLU A 96 -17.56 0.60 -0.76
N GLU A 97 -17.75 -0.72 -0.65
CA GLU A 97 -17.94 -1.41 0.65
C GLU A 97 -16.74 -1.22 1.59
N VAL A 98 -15.51 -1.26 1.06
CA VAL A 98 -14.31 -1.00 1.87
C VAL A 98 -14.25 0.47 2.30
N TYR A 99 -14.61 1.41 1.44
CA TYR A 99 -14.68 2.83 1.80
C TYR A 99 -15.76 3.09 2.87
N GLU A 100 -16.91 2.44 2.80
CA GLU A 100 -17.95 2.53 3.85
C GLU A 100 -17.41 2.11 5.22
N LEU A 101 -16.66 1.00 5.28
CA LEU A 101 -16.01 0.54 6.51
C LEU A 101 -14.97 1.55 7.02
N LEU A 102 -14.14 2.11 6.14
CA LEU A 102 -13.00 2.95 6.53
C LEU A 102 -13.38 4.42 6.73
N LYS A 103 -14.49 4.89 6.17
CA LYS A 103 -14.91 6.29 6.24
C LYS A 103 -15.02 6.83 7.68
N PRO A 104 -15.63 6.12 8.64
CA PRO A 104 -15.75 6.61 10.03
C PRO A 104 -14.43 6.56 10.82
N THR A 105 -13.38 5.88 10.33
CA THR A 105 -12.17 5.61 11.12
C THR A 105 -11.14 6.74 11.11
N GLY A 106 -11.17 7.62 10.12
CA GLY A 106 -10.14 8.66 9.92
C GLY A 106 -8.81 8.16 9.33
N LEU A 107 -8.65 6.87 9.04
CA LEU A 107 -7.43 6.29 8.47
C LEU A 107 -7.10 6.85 7.09
N THR A 108 -5.80 6.96 6.78
CA THR A 108 -5.33 7.13 5.40
C THR A 108 -5.59 5.86 4.60
N ILE A 109 -5.97 5.98 3.34
CA ILE A 109 -6.22 4.84 2.46
C ILE A 109 -5.29 4.97 1.24
N ASN A 110 -4.42 4.00 1.02
CA ASN A 110 -3.63 3.90 -0.20
C ASN A 110 -4.27 2.89 -1.14
N VAL A 111 -4.74 3.35 -2.28
CA VAL A 111 -5.38 2.53 -3.31
C VAL A 111 -4.36 2.27 -4.41
N GLU A 112 -3.89 1.03 -4.52
CA GLU A 112 -3.07 0.61 -5.65
C GLU A 112 -3.97 0.22 -6.83
N LEU A 113 -3.82 0.90 -7.98
CA LEU A 113 -4.49 0.54 -9.21
C LEU A 113 -3.66 -0.52 -9.95
N LYS A 114 -4.22 -1.73 -10.10
CA LYS A 114 -3.56 -2.91 -10.71
C LYS A 114 -3.69 -2.88 -12.23
N THR A 115 -2.95 -1.99 -12.88
CA THR A 115 -3.00 -1.75 -14.34
C THR A 115 -1.73 -2.18 -15.07
N GLY A 116 -0.83 -2.88 -14.40
CA GLY A 116 0.45 -3.30 -14.98
C GLY A 116 0.35 -4.47 -15.95
N VAL A 117 -0.60 -5.39 -15.74
CA VAL A 117 -0.83 -6.58 -16.57
C VAL A 117 -2.09 -6.43 -17.40
N VAL A 118 -3.18 -6.00 -16.78
CA VAL A 118 -4.45 -5.74 -17.46
C VAL A 118 -4.68 -4.23 -17.50
N PHE A 119 -4.77 -3.68 -18.71
CA PHE A 119 -5.19 -2.29 -18.89
C PHE A 119 -6.70 -2.23 -18.77
N TYR A 120 -7.19 -1.76 -17.62
CA TYR A 120 -8.62 -1.55 -17.38
C TYR A 120 -9.03 -0.17 -17.89
N PRO A 121 -9.89 -0.08 -18.93
CA PRO A 121 -10.38 1.21 -19.40
C PRO A 121 -11.11 1.98 -18.29
N GLU A 122 -10.80 3.27 -18.17
CA GLU A 122 -11.48 4.20 -17.25
C GLU A 122 -11.37 3.85 -15.75
N ILE A 123 -10.43 2.99 -15.33
CA ILE A 123 -10.30 2.63 -13.91
C ILE A 123 -9.90 3.85 -13.08
N GLU A 124 -9.05 4.73 -13.61
CA GLU A 124 -8.59 5.94 -12.94
C GLU A 124 -9.77 6.89 -12.69
N GLU A 125 -10.60 7.13 -13.71
CA GLU A 125 -11.80 7.96 -13.61
C GLU A 125 -12.78 7.39 -12.57
N ARG A 126 -13.04 6.08 -12.62
CA ARG A 126 -13.98 5.40 -11.73
C ARG A 126 -13.55 5.46 -10.28
N VAL A 127 -12.24 5.26 -10.00
CA VAL A 127 -11.70 5.33 -8.64
C VAL A 127 -11.76 6.77 -8.12
N LEU A 128 -11.39 7.77 -8.93
CA LEU A 128 -11.49 9.18 -8.56
C LEU A 128 -12.95 9.60 -8.29
N ASP A 129 -13.89 9.24 -9.16
CA ASP A 129 -15.30 9.55 -9.01
C ASP A 129 -15.90 8.92 -7.75
N LEU A 130 -15.58 7.64 -7.47
CA LEU A 130 -16.02 6.98 -6.25
C LEU A 130 -15.47 7.67 -5.01
N THR A 131 -14.17 7.99 -5.00
CA THR A 131 -13.52 8.68 -3.87
C THR A 131 -14.17 10.03 -3.61
N ALA A 132 -14.47 10.81 -4.66
CA ALA A 132 -15.14 12.11 -4.55
C ALA A 132 -16.59 11.97 -4.04
N ARG A 133 -17.37 11.01 -4.58
CA ARG A 133 -18.73 10.73 -4.10
C ARG A 133 -18.77 10.35 -2.62
N MET A 134 -17.74 9.65 -2.15
CA MET A 134 -17.61 9.25 -0.75
C MET A 134 -17.04 10.35 0.15
N GLY A 135 -16.52 11.47 -0.41
CA GLY A 135 -15.89 12.56 0.33
C GLY A 135 -14.60 12.14 1.04
N LEU A 136 -13.75 11.35 0.36
CA LEU A 136 -12.54 10.76 0.91
C LEU A 136 -11.24 11.32 0.30
N GLU A 137 -11.32 12.34 -0.60
CA GLU A 137 -10.20 12.86 -1.39
C GLU A 137 -9.00 13.26 -0.51
N GLU A 138 -9.27 13.85 0.67
CA GLU A 138 -8.22 14.30 1.58
C GLU A 138 -7.46 13.15 2.26
N ARG A 139 -7.99 11.92 2.23
CA ARG A 139 -7.42 10.76 2.92
C ARG A 139 -6.89 9.69 1.99
N VAL A 140 -7.24 9.76 0.69
CA VAL A 140 -6.85 8.75 -0.29
C VAL A 140 -5.55 9.14 -0.99
N TRP A 141 -4.64 8.16 -1.08
CA TRP A 141 -3.49 8.12 -1.97
C TRP A 141 -3.76 7.12 -3.07
N TYR A 142 -3.33 7.43 -4.28
CA TYR A 142 -3.42 6.53 -5.42
C TYR A 142 -2.03 6.09 -5.83
N SER A 143 -1.80 4.80 -5.95
CA SER A 143 -0.49 4.29 -6.33
C SER A 143 -0.59 3.24 -7.44
N SER A 144 0.47 3.07 -8.19
CA SER A 144 0.55 2.03 -9.22
C SER A 144 2.00 1.74 -9.60
N PHE A 145 2.28 0.49 -9.99
CA PHE A 145 3.48 0.09 -10.73
C PHE A 145 3.43 0.54 -12.20
N ASN A 146 2.23 0.76 -12.72
CA ASN A 146 2.06 1.40 -14.02
C ASN A 146 2.15 2.93 -13.86
N HIS A 147 3.29 3.49 -14.16
CA HIS A 147 3.52 4.92 -13.98
C HIS A 147 2.67 5.79 -14.91
N TYR A 148 2.15 5.26 -16.02
CA TYR A 148 1.15 5.96 -16.86
C TYR A 148 -0.16 6.17 -16.09
N THR A 149 -0.58 5.21 -15.27
CA THR A 149 -1.75 5.36 -14.38
C THR A 149 -1.54 6.49 -13.38
N VAL A 150 -0.33 6.59 -12.79
CA VAL A 150 0.01 7.69 -11.88
C VAL A 150 -0.08 9.06 -12.59
N GLN A 151 0.46 9.17 -13.81
CA GLN A 151 0.35 10.37 -14.64
C GLN A 151 -1.12 10.68 -14.97
N ARG A 152 -1.89 9.66 -15.39
CA ARG A 152 -3.29 9.81 -15.76
C ARG A 152 -4.13 10.34 -14.60
N ILE A 153 -3.92 9.86 -13.38
CA ILE A 153 -4.58 10.39 -12.18
C ILE A 153 -4.25 11.86 -11.97
N LYS A 154 -2.99 12.26 -12.14
CA LYS A 154 -2.57 13.68 -12.01
C LYS A 154 -3.14 14.57 -13.11
N GLU A 155 -3.33 14.04 -14.33
CA GLU A 155 -4.00 14.74 -15.44
C GLU A 155 -5.48 14.98 -15.14
N LEU A 156 -6.17 13.95 -14.63
CA LEU A 156 -7.60 14.00 -14.30
C LEU A 156 -7.87 14.88 -13.06
N ASN A 157 -7.03 14.75 -12.03
CA ASN A 157 -7.13 15.51 -10.81
C ASN A 157 -5.73 15.92 -10.31
N PRO A 158 -5.24 17.14 -10.61
CA PRO A 158 -3.93 17.62 -10.15
C PRO A 158 -3.76 17.66 -8.63
N GLN A 159 -4.85 17.66 -7.85
CA GLN A 159 -4.81 17.67 -6.38
C GLN A 159 -4.77 16.26 -5.77
N ALA A 160 -5.04 15.22 -6.56
CA ALA A 160 -4.95 13.83 -6.10
C ALA A 160 -3.55 13.52 -5.60
N LYS A 161 -3.45 12.88 -4.44
CA LYS A 161 -2.18 12.44 -3.85
C LYS A 161 -1.74 11.14 -4.51
N THR A 162 -0.55 11.12 -5.10
CA THR A 162 -0.09 9.97 -5.88
C THR A 162 1.24 9.41 -5.42
N GLY A 163 1.39 8.09 -5.52
CA GLY A 163 2.60 7.35 -5.19
C GLY A 163 3.09 6.50 -6.37
N MET A 164 4.38 6.60 -6.68
CA MET A 164 5.04 5.80 -7.70
C MET A 164 5.61 4.52 -7.09
N LEU A 165 4.97 3.38 -7.38
CA LEU A 165 5.44 2.05 -6.97
C LEU A 165 6.55 1.54 -7.91
N TYR A 166 7.59 0.93 -7.33
CA TYR A 166 8.61 0.20 -8.07
C TYR A 166 9.38 -0.77 -7.17
N CYS A 167 9.81 -1.89 -7.75
CA CYS A 167 10.62 -2.90 -7.08
C CYS A 167 12.05 -2.96 -7.65
N ASP A 168 12.20 -2.86 -8.96
CA ASP A 168 13.51 -2.96 -9.61
C ASP A 168 14.36 -1.70 -9.43
N GLY A 169 15.68 -1.87 -9.56
CA GLY A 169 16.62 -0.75 -9.53
C GLY A 169 16.42 0.19 -10.72
N ILE A 170 15.93 1.38 -10.45
CA ILE A 170 15.78 2.45 -11.42
C ILE A 170 16.91 3.47 -11.20
N VAL A 171 17.59 3.88 -12.27
CA VAL A 171 18.58 4.96 -12.19
C VAL A 171 17.87 6.29 -11.96
N ASN A 172 18.27 7.00 -10.90
CA ASN A 172 17.67 8.27 -10.50
C ASN A 172 16.13 8.20 -10.30
N PRO A 173 15.61 7.23 -9.52
CA PRO A 173 14.17 6.99 -9.41
C PRO A 173 13.42 8.21 -8.89
N VAL A 174 14.01 8.96 -7.98
CA VAL A 174 13.39 10.15 -7.37
C VAL A 174 13.20 11.27 -8.39
N SER A 175 14.24 11.56 -9.19
CA SER A 175 14.14 12.56 -10.27
C SER A 175 13.14 12.15 -11.33
N TYR A 176 13.11 10.86 -11.71
CA TYR A 176 12.12 10.32 -12.63
C TYR A 176 10.69 10.45 -12.08
N GLY A 177 10.47 10.03 -10.85
CA GLY A 177 9.15 10.13 -10.19
C GLY A 177 8.68 11.58 -10.05
N ALA A 178 9.60 12.51 -9.72
CA ALA A 178 9.27 13.91 -9.52
C ALA A 178 9.02 14.70 -10.80
N LEU A 179 9.86 14.48 -11.84
CA LEU A 179 9.91 15.35 -13.01
C LEU A 179 9.23 14.74 -14.24
N VAL A 180 9.14 13.41 -14.32
CA VAL A 180 8.52 12.73 -15.45
C VAL A 180 7.14 12.20 -15.07
N VAL A 181 7.04 11.47 -13.96
CA VAL A 181 5.77 10.89 -13.51
C VAL A 181 4.86 11.91 -12.83
N GLY A 182 5.44 12.87 -12.12
CA GLY A 182 4.69 13.88 -11.35
C GLY A 182 4.14 13.35 -10.01
N ALA A 183 4.65 12.22 -9.51
CA ALA A 183 4.20 11.62 -8.26
C ALA A 183 4.53 12.49 -7.03
N ASP A 184 3.65 12.47 -6.02
CA ASP A 184 3.83 13.18 -4.75
C ASP A 184 4.68 12.38 -3.75
N ALA A 185 4.68 11.06 -3.90
CA ALA A 185 5.46 10.14 -3.07
C ALA A 185 6.17 9.07 -3.91
N MET A 186 7.29 8.60 -3.35
CA MET A 186 7.99 7.42 -3.82
C MET A 186 7.54 6.22 -2.99
N HIS A 187 7.14 5.14 -3.64
CA HIS A 187 6.75 3.87 -3.01
C HIS A 187 7.76 2.75 -3.37
N PRO A 188 8.98 2.82 -2.82
CA PRO A 188 10.02 1.84 -3.11
C PRO A 188 9.78 0.51 -2.39
N ALA A 189 10.18 -0.61 -3.01
CA ALA A 189 10.47 -1.81 -2.26
C ALA A 189 11.59 -1.53 -1.23
N LEU A 190 11.52 -2.19 -0.08
CA LEU A 190 12.41 -1.95 1.06
C LEU A 190 13.90 -1.91 0.69
N TYR A 191 14.37 -2.83 -0.16
CA TYR A 191 15.78 -2.90 -0.55
C TYR A 191 16.27 -1.74 -1.42
N ASN A 192 15.38 -0.92 -1.99
CA ASN A 192 15.75 0.27 -2.74
C ASN A 192 16.25 1.41 -1.84
N LEU A 193 15.96 1.36 -0.53
CA LEU A 193 16.47 2.35 0.44
C LEU A 193 18.00 2.27 0.64
N GLN A 194 18.64 1.19 0.22
CA GLN A 194 20.10 1.05 0.28
C GLN A 194 20.85 1.91 -0.74
N TYR A 195 20.17 2.44 -1.76
CA TYR A 195 20.83 3.31 -2.74
C TYR A 195 21.37 4.59 -2.09
N PRO A 196 22.58 5.01 -2.47
CA PRO A 196 23.20 6.22 -1.91
C PRO A 196 22.29 7.44 -2.11
N ASN A 197 22.21 8.27 -1.08
CA ASN A 197 21.51 9.57 -1.08
C ASN A 197 20.00 9.51 -1.34
N TYR A 198 19.37 8.31 -1.29
CA TYR A 198 17.95 8.13 -1.63
C TYR A 198 17.03 9.09 -0.84
N MET A 199 17.16 9.12 0.49
CA MET A 199 16.36 9.98 1.36
C MET A 199 16.67 11.48 1.15
N GLU A 200 17.91 11.80 0.87
CA GLU A 200 18.35 13.18 0.57
C GLU A 200 17.74 13.68 -0.74
N ASP A 201 17.74 12.83 -1.78
CA ASP A 201 17.10 13.14 -3.06
C ASP A 201 15.58 13.29 -2.92
N CYS A 202 14.91 12.44 -2.15
CA CYS A 202 13.49 12.59 -1.84
C CYS A 202 13.23 13.95 -1.16
N LYS A 203 14.01 14.31 -0.15
CA LYS A 203 13.89 15.59 0.54
C LYS A 203 14.13 16.78 -0.41
N LYS A 204 15.15 16.71 -1.27
CA LYS A 204 15.48 17.73 -2.26
C LYS A 204 14.33 17.99 -3.24
N HIS A 205 13.64 16.94 -3.66
CA HIS A 205 12.50 17.01 -4.56
C HIS A 205 11.14 17.15 -3.85
N GLY A 206 11.13 17.28 -2.51
CA GLY A 206 9.91 17.41 -1.72
C GLY A 206 8.99 16.18 -1.80
N LYS A 207 9.56 14.99 -2.00
CA LYS A 207 8.79 13.75 -2.15
C LYS A 207 8.71 12.99 -0.83
N ARG A 208 7.52 12.46 -0.52
CA ARG A 208 7.34 11.52 0.58
C ARG A 208 7.87 10.15 0.22
N VAL A 209 8.13 9.32 1.24
CA VAL A 209 8.62 7.94 1.08
C VAL A 209 7.71 6.99 1.84
N HIS A 210 7.01 6.11 1.12
CA HIS A 210 6.14 5.08 1.66
C HIS A 210 6.71 3.71 1.25
N VAL A 211 7.30 3.00 2.21
CA VAL A 211 8.12 1.80 1.95
C VAL A 211 7.32 0.53 2.12
N TRP A 212 7.44 -0.41 1.20
CA TRP A 212 6.76 -1.71 1.21
C TRP A 212 7.71 -2.87 0.88
N THR A 213 7.46 -4.11 1.28
CA THR A 213 6.63 -4.51 2.43
C THR A 213 7.56 -4.73 3.60
N VAL A 214 7.33 -4.07 4.72
CA VAL A 214 8.23 -4.06 5.88
C VAL A 214 7.64 -4.96 6.96
N ASN A 215 8.02 -6.24 6.99
CA ASN A 215 7.41 -7.23 7.88
C ASN A 215 8.29 -7.66 9.05
N GLU A 216 9.61 -7.45 8.97
CA GLU A 216 10.55 -7.85 10.01
C GLU A 216 10.87 -6.67 10.93
N GLU A 217 10.88 -6.90 12.24
CA GLU A 217 11.13 -5.86 13.25
C GLU A 217 12.43 -5.08 13.00
N GLN A 218 13.50 -5.78 12.61
CA GLN A 218 14.78 -5.12 12.30
C GLN A 218 14.65 -4.08 11.18
N TYR A 219 13.83 -4.34 10.16
CA TYR A 219 13.60 -3.40 9.08
C TYR A 219 12.58 -2.32 9.46
N MET A 220 11.59 -2.62 10.31
CA MET A 220 10.71 -1.61 10.88
C MET A 220 11.50 -0.57 11.69
N ARG A 221 12.47 -1.03 12.51
CA ARG A 221 13.39 -0.14 13.24
C ARG A 221 14.23 0.71 12.27
N MET A 222 14.81 0.08 11.27
CA MET A 222 15.62 0.77 10.27
C MET A 222 14.85 1.89 9.56
N VAL A 223 13.61 1.65 9.10
CA VAL A 223 12.83 2.66 8.39
C VAL A 223 12.34 3.78 9.32
N CYS A 224 12.10 3.51 10.60
CA CYS A 224 11.87 4.55 11.61
C CYS A 224 13.10 5.44 11.79
N GLU A 225 14.31 4.86 11.91
CA GLU A 225 15.56 5.61 11.99
C GLU A 225 15.85 6.46 10.74
N MET A 226 15.46 5.94 9.56
CA MET A 226 15.54 6.69 8.30
C MET A 226 14.47 7.77 8.19
N GLN A 227 13.50 7.81 9.11
CA GLN A 227 12.39 8.77 9.14
C GLN A 227 11.57 8.78 7.84
N VAL A 228 11.29 7.60 7.28
CA VAL A 228 10.38 7.49 6.12
C VAL A 228 8.98 7.98 6.52
N ASP A 229 8.17 8.42 5.55
CA ASP A 229 6.84 8.96 5.84
C ASP A 229 5.86 7.89 6.28
N ALA A 230 5.89 6.71 5.66
CA ALA A 230 5.11 5.55 6.06
C ALA A 230 5.86 4.24 5.79
N MET A 231 5.63 3.26 6.67
CA MET A 231 5.91 1.85 6.39
C MET A 231 4.61 1.12 6.09
N ILE A 232 4.63 0.28 5.07
CA ILE A 232 3.50 -0.57 4.65
C ILE A 232 3.84 -2.00 5.08
N THR A 233 3.02 -2.61 5.95
CA THR A 233 3.32 -3.88 6.62
C THR A 233 2.10 -4.78 6.78
N ASN A 234 2.32 -6.10 6.79
CA ASN A 234 1.29 -7.09 7.11
C ASN A 234 0.97 -7.15 8.62
N TYR A 235 1.85 -6.56 9.47
CA TYR A 235 1.80 -6.63 10.93
C TYR A 235 1.70 -5.23 11.54
N PRO A 236 0.54 -4.54 11.40
CA PRO A 236 0.41 -3.14 11.80
C PRO A 236 0.58 -2.91 13.31
N ASP A 237 0.21 -3.85 14.17
CA ASP A 237 0.43 -3.81 15.61
C ASP A 237 1.92 -3.78 15.99
N VAL A 238 2.73 -4.62 15.34
CA VAL A 238 4.19 -4.63 15.52
C VAL A 238 4.80 -3.32 15.03
N GLY A 239 4.38 -2.85 13.84
CA GLY A 239 4.83 -1.58 13.29
C GLY A 239 4.51 -0.40 14.22
N ARG A 240 3.29 -0.35 14.76
CA ARG A 240 2.85 0.69 15.72
C ARG A 240 3.67 0.68 17.00
N ARG A 241 3.93 -0.50 17.56
CA ARG A 241 4.78 -0.65 18.74
C ARG A 241 6.17 -0.09 18.48
N ILE A 242 6.82 -0.48 17.37
CA ILE A 242 8.17 -0.03 17.02
C ILE A 242 8.23 1.47 16.74
N ALA A 243 7.24 2.02 16.03
CA ALA A 243 7.17 3.45 15.77
C ALA A 243 7.02 4.27 17.07
N ALA A 244 6.27 3.77 18.05
CA ALA A 244 6.13 4.37 19.36
C ALA A 244 7.46 4.29 20.16
N GLU A 245 8.11 3.12 20.21
CA GLU A 245 9.41 2.94 20.86
C GLU A 245 10.48 3.89 20.29
N TYR A 246 10.42 4.18 18.99
CA TYR A 246 11.33 5.14 18.35
C TYR A 246 11.09 6.57 18.86
N LEU A 247 9.82 7.01 18.90
CA LEU A 247 9.46 8.35 19.36
C LEU A 247 9.77 8.59 20.84
N ASP A 248 9.60 7.55 21.67
CA ASP A 248 9.84 7.62 23.11
C ASP A 248 11.33 7.50 23.46
N GLY A 249 12.21 7.30 22.45
CA GLY A 249 13.65 7.13 22.64
C GLY A 249 14.04 5.82 23.35
N THR A 250 13.12 4.86 23.44
CA THR A 250 13.34 3.54 24.07
C THR A 250 13.93 2.50 23.12
N LEU A 251 14.00 2.82 21.83
CA LEU A 251 14.65 2.00 20.81
C LEU A 251 16.15 1.89 21.11
N THR A 252 16.61 0.68 21.47
CA THR A 252 18.03 0.44 21.71
C THR A 252 18.82 0.42 20.40
N PRO A 253 19.92 1.19 20.26
CA PRO A 253 20.69 1.36 19.02
C PRO A 253 21.52 0.13 18.57
N GLU A 254 21.30 -1.06 19.09
CA GLU A 254 22.21 -2.21 18.86
C GLU A 254 22.26 -2.73 17.42
N LEU A 255 21.27 -2.46 16.59
CA LEU A 255 21.17 -3.01 15.21
C LEU A 255 21.78 -2.14 14.11
N VAL A 256 21.94 -0.84 14.33
CA VAL A 256 22.52 0.09 13.32
C VAL A 256 23.99 -0.24 13.00
N ARG A 257 24.71 -0.90 13.93
CA ARG A 257 26.11 -1.29 13.75
C ARG A 257 26.35 -2.37 12.71
N VAL A 258 25.37 -3.23 12.43
CA VAL A 258 25.55 -4.37 11.51
C VAL A 258 25.55 -3.90 10.05
N ILE A 259 24.65 -2.98 9.68
CA ILE A 259 24.54 -2.49 8.30
C ILE A 259 25.69 -1.55 7.94
N LYS A 260 26.17 -0.70 8.87
CA LYS A 260 27.33 0.16 8.63
C LYS A 260 28.66 -0.60 8.53
N LYS A 261 28.76 -1.84 9.04
CA LYS A 261 29.97 -2.67 8.91
C LYS A 261 30.07 -3.41 7.59
N GLN A 262 28.96 -3.71 6.92
CA GLN A 262 28.98 -4.38 5.61
C GLN A 262 29.34 -3.43 4.45
N GLY A 263 29.13 -2.12 4.61
CA GLY A 263 29.46 -1.10 3.60
C GLY A 263 30.94 -0.62 3.62
N LYS A 264 31.81 -1.19 4.48
CA LYS A 264 33.23 -0.78 4.59
C LYS A 264 34.25 -1.88 4.25
N GLN A 265 33.79 -3.01 3.69
CA GLN A 265 34.68 -4.04 3.15
C GLN A 265 34.32 -4.28 1.67
N GLY A 266 34.85 -3.43 0.80
CA GLY A 266 34.81 -3.54 -0.63
C GLY A 266 35.64 -2.44 -1.25
#